data_ceb2b33e1f098fba3e9648043b728e02
#
_entry.id   ceb2b33e1f098fba3e9648043b728e02
#
_cell.length_a   1.000
_cell.length_b   1.000
_cell.length_c   1.000
_cell.angle_alpha   90.00
_cell.angle_beta   90.00
_cell.angle_gamma   90.00
#
_symmetry.space_group_name_H-M   'P 1'
#
loop_
_entity.id
_entity.type
_entity.pdbx_description
1 polymer ?
#
loop_
_entity_poly.entity_id
_entity_poly.type
_entity_poly.pdbx_seq_one_letter_code
_entity_poly.pdbx_strand_id
1 'polypeptide(L)'
;MKVISEYSQKNGKDFISRTFPRELNEIYSIIESVSLEEFKTKVSKEKTMPGEMLYSPPELNREYKEKFNALGWHEYRIKLPFGHGAFREMDFVKNRLGVEVQFGKYAFMAYNVSAKMTIFHNRNIIDAGIEIVPTKSMADQMSSGVSYFEQIKWDLENRGVADIDIPVIVMGIDG
;
A
#
# COMPACT_ATOMS: atom_id res chain seq x y z
N MET A 1 1.20 -6.02 -13.83
CA MET A 1 0.02 -5.49 -13.10
C MET A 1 -0.26 -4.06 -13.52
N LYS A 2 -1.41 -3.48 -13.16
CA LYS A 2 -1.74 -2.08 -13.46
C LYS A 2 -2.65 -1.49 -12.40
N VAL A 3 -2.66 -0.16 -12.30
CA VAL A 3 -3.61 0.57 -11.45
C VAL A 3 -4.96 0.59 -12.14
N ILE A 4 -5.97 -0.03 -11.53
CA ILE A 4 -7.34 -0.11 -12.07
C ILE A 4 -8.22 0.99 -11.49
N SER A 5 -7.98 1.36 -10.23
CA SER A 5 -8.79 2.35 -9.51
C SER A 5 -7.91 3.21 -8.62
N GLU A 6 -8.32 4.44 -8.43
CA GLU A 6 -7.67 5.39 -7.51
C GLU A 6 -8.71 6.11 -6.66
N TYR A 7 -8.37 6.35 -5.42
CA TYR A 7 -9.12 7.21 -4.51
C TYR A 7 -8.20 8.29 -3.95
N SER A 8 -8.62 9.55 -4.07
CA SER A 8 -7.85 10.71 -3.63
C SER A 8 -8.38 11.22 -2.31
N GLN A 9 -7.67 10.95 -1.23
CA GLN A 9 -7.94 11.52 0.10
C GLN A 9 -7.26 12.87 0.22
N LYS A 10 -8.00 13.89 0.69
CA LYS A 10 -7.50 15.26 0.93
C LYS A 10 -6.69 15.84 -0.25
N ASN A 11 -7.26 15.75 -1.47
CA ASN A 11 -6.62 16.18 -2.72
C ASN A 11 -5.27 15.49 -3.02
N GLY A 12 -5.05 14.29 -2.51
CA GLY A 12 -3.78 13.56 -2.62
C GLY A 12 -3.30 13.45 -4.07
N LYS A 13 -4.20 13.14 -5.02
CA LYS A 13 -3.84 13.00 -6.43
C LYS A 13 -3.25 14.30 -7.00
N ASP A 14 -3.94 15.42 -6.81
CA ASP A 14 -3.48 16.73 -7.28
C ASP A 14 -2.16 17.13 -6.64
N PHE A 15 -2.08 16.98 -5.33
CA PHE A 15 -0.88 17.33 -4.57
C PHE A 15 0.33 16.50 -5.01
N ILE A 16 0.18 15.18 -5.07
CA ILE A 16 1.28 14.26 -5.42
C ILE A 16 1.70 14.44 -6.88
N SER A 17 0.75 14.60 -7.81
CA SER A 17 1.06 14.80 -9.22
C SER A 17 1.85 16.09 -9.49
N ARG A 18 1.64 17.13 -8.69
CA ARG A 18 2.36 18.41 -8.82
C ARG A 18 3.69 18.42 -8.09
N THR A 19 3.74 17.82 -6.90
CA THR A 19 4.91 17.90 -6.01
C THR A 19 5.91 16.78 -6.28
N PHE A 20 5.44 15.59 -6.63
CA PHE A 20 6.22 14.35 -6.76
C PHE A 20 6.00 13.65 -8.13
N PRO A 21 6.03 14.37 -9.27
CA PRO A 21 5.69 13.78 -10.57
C PRO A 21 6.64 12.65 -10.99
N ARG A 22 7.92 12.72 -10.62
CA ARG A 22 8.91 11.66 -10.93
C ARG A 22 8.66 10.42 -10.10
N GLU A 23 8.47 10.59 -8.81
CA GLU A 23 8.19 9.52 -7.86
C GLU A 23 6.88 8.80 -8.23
N LEU A 24 5.85 9.55 -8.58
CA LEU A 24 4.57 8.99 -9.02
C LEU A 24 4.74 8.14 -10.30
N ASN A 25 5.49 8.61 -11.29
CA ASN A 25 5.79 7.85 -12.51
C ASN A 25 6.62 6.59 -12.22
N GLU A 26 7.58 6.65 -11.28
CA GLU A 26 8.33 5.47 -10.85
C GLU A 26 7.39 4.42 -10.25
N ILE A 27 6.43 4.84 -9.41
CA ILE A 27 5.46 3.94 -8.78
C ILE A 27 4.59 3.23 -9.82
N TYR A 28 4.05 3.97 -10.80
CA TYR A 28 3.31 3.35 -11.91
C TYR A 28 4.18 2.35 -12.68
N SER A 29 5.41 2.72 -13.02
CA SER A 29 6.34 1.85 -13.73
C SER A 29 6.69 0.59 -12.93
N ILE A 30 6.86 0.70 -11.61
CA ILE A 30 7.07 -0.45 -10.72
C ILE A 30 5.86 -1.38 -10.78
N ILE A 31 4.65 -0.84 -10.63
CA ILE A 31 3.42 -1.65 -10.66
C ILE A 31 3.29 -2.38 -12.01
N GLU A 32 3.50 -1.67 -13.11
CA GLU A 32 3.39 -2.23 -14.46
C GLU A 32 4.46 -3.29 -14.77
N SER A 33 5.62 -3.21 -14.12
CA SER A 33 6.71 -4.16 -14.30
C SER A 33 6.52 -5.50 -13.58
N VAL A 34 5.51 -5.64 -12.73
CA VAL A 34 5.20 -6.89 -12.00
C VAL A 34 4.21 -7.73 -12.81
N SER A 35 4.61 -8.95 -13.16
CA SER A 35 3.76 -9.97 -13.80
C SER A 35 3.03 -10.77 -12.73
N LEU A 36 1.73 -10.53 -12.53
CA LEU A 36 0.96 -11.15 -11.44
C LEU A 36 0.94 -12.68 -11.52
N GLU A 37 0.84 -13.24 -12.73
CA GLU A 37 0.74 -14.70 -12.94
C GLU A 37 1.98 -15.46 -12.45
N GLU A 38 3.14 -14.84 -12.39
CA GLU A 38 4.37 -15.44 -11.85
C GLU A 38 4.28 -15.75 -10.36
N PHE A 39 3.36 -15.10 -9.65
CA PHE A 39 3.17 -15.23 -8.21
C PHE A 39 1.98 -16.12 -7.82
N LYS A 40 1.39 -16.84 -8.77
CA LYS A 40 0.31 -17.82 -8.50
C LYS A 40 0.90 -19.16 -8.03
N THR A 41 1.60 -19.10 -6.90
CA THR A 41 2.46 -20.19 -6.39
C THR A 41 1.96 -20.82 -5.09
N LYS A 42 0.96 -20.23 -4.44
CA LYS A 42 0.45 -20.65 -3.15
C LYS A 42 -0.68 -21.68 -3.31
N VAL A 43 -0.51 -22.90 -2.78
CA VAL A 43 -1.61 -23.86 -2.66
C VAL A 43 -2.45 -23.52 -1.42
N SER A 44 -3.75 -23.29 -1.62
CA SER A 44 -4.67 -22.96 -0.53
C SER A 44 -4.91 -24.14 0.40
N LYS A 45 -4.80 -23.88 1.70
CA LYS A 45 -5.21 -24.79 2.80
C LYS A 45 -6.51 -24.34 3.46
N GLU A 46 -7.16 -23.32 2.94
CA GLU A 46 -8.38 -22.76 3.48
C GLU A 46 -9.59 -23.65 3.14
N LYS A 47 -10.52 -23.76 4.09
CA LYS A 47 -11.72 -24.60 3.90
C LYS A 47 -12.62 -24.14 2.76
N THR A 48 -12.57 -22.85 2.43
CA THR A 48 -13.38 -22.22 1.37
C THR A 48 -12.80 -22.40 -0.02
N MET A 49 -11.48 -22.66 -0.13
CA MET A 49 -10.75 -22.77 -1.40
C MET A 49 -9.70 -23.90 -1.33
N PRO A 50 -10.08 -25.15 -1.00
CA PRO A 50 -9.11 -26.22 -0.74
C PRO A 50 -8.39 -26.63 -2.02
N GLY A 51 -7.06 -26.58 -2.02
CA GLY A 51 -6.22 -27.00 -3.14
C GLY A 51 -6.13 -26.02 -4.31
N GLU A 52 -6.80 -24.89 -4.25
CA GLU A 52 -6.70 -23.85 -5.29
C GLU A 52 -5.31 -23.20 -5.31
N MET A 53 -4.84 -22.87 -6.51
CA MET A 53 -3.63 -22.06 -6.69
C MET A 53 -3.97 -20.60 -6.52
N LEU A 54 -3.35 -19.97 -5.54
CA LEU A 54 -3.56 -18.57 -5.18
C LEU A 54 -2.29 -17.75 -5.39
N TYR A 55 -2.44 -16.44 -5.57
CA TYR A 55 -1.32 -15.51 -5.54
C TYR A 55 -0.71 -15.45 -4.14
N SER A 56 0.61 -15.34 -4.08
CA SER A 56 1.40 -15.35 -2.84
C SER A 56 1.71 -13.93 -2.36
N PRO A 57 1.01 -13.38 -1.33
CA PRO A 57 1.32 -12.07 -0.78
C PRO A 57 2.78 -11.89 -0.33
N PRO A 58 3.44 -12.89 0.32
CA PRO A 58 4.85 -12.72 0.70
C PRO A 58 5.80 -12.58 -0.48
N GLU A 59 5.54 -13.29 -1.59
CA GLU A 59 6.38 -13.20 -2.78
C GLU A 59 6.16 -11.89 -3.51
N LEU A 60 4.91 -11.43 -3.65
CA LEU A 60 4.59 -10.11 -4.18
C LEU A 60 5.24 -9.00 -3.37
N ASN A 61 5.15 -9.04 -2.04
CA ASN A 61 5.81 -8.05 -1.18
C ASN A 61 7.33 -8.03 -1.37
N ARG A 62 7.97 -9.20 -1.56
CA ARG A 62 9.40 -9.29 -1.85
C ARG A 62 9.74 -8.66 -3.19
N GLU A 63 8.98 -8.95 -4.24
CA GLU A 63 9.15 -8.38 -5.58
C GLU A 63 9.02 -6.86 -5.57
N TYR A 64 7.97 -6.32 -4.93
CA TYR A 64 7.84 -4.87 -4.76
C TYR A 64 9.02 -4.28 -4.00
N LYS A 65 9.47 -4.92 -2.91
CA LYS A 65 10.63 -4.45 -2.14
C LYS A 65 11.90 -4.37 -2.99
N GLU A 66 12.17 -5.35 -3.82
CA GLU A 66 13.33 -5.35 -4.72
C GLU A 66 13.23 -4.23 -5.75
N LYS A 67 12.07 -4.07 -6.40
CA LYS A 67 11.85 -3.02 -7.42
C LYS A 67 11.91 -1.60 -6.85
N PHE A 68 11.27 -1.35 -5.73
CA PHE A 68 11.33 -0.07 -5.04
C PHE A 68 12.76 0.27 -4.62
N ASN A 69 13.48 -0.68 -4.02
CA ASN A 69 14.86 -0.49 -3.60
C ASN A 69 15.81 -0.19 -4.78
N ALA A 70 15.60 -0.85 -5.93
CA ALA A 70 16.39 -0.61 -7.14
C ALA A 70 16.28 0.83 -7.65
N LEU A 71 15.16 1.53 -7.37
CA LEU A 71 14.95 2.93 -7.71
C LEU A 71 15.25 3.90 -6.56
N GLY A 72 15.89 3.43 -5.48
CA GLY A 72 16.31 4.27 -4.36
C GLY A 72 15.22 4.64 -3.36
N TRP A 73 14.11 3.88 -3.36
CA TRP A 73 13.13 3.93 -2.29
C TRP A 73 13.62 3.06 -1.14
N HIS A 74 13.46 3.50 0.11
CA HIS A 74 13.96 2.79 1.28
C HIS A 74 12.93 2.75 2.40
N GLU A 75 12.97 1.65 3.13
CA GLU A 75 12.26 1.48 4.40
C GLU A 75 12.66 2.57 5.39
N TYR A 76 11.68 3.10 6.11
CA TYR A 76 11.94 4.09 7.16
C TYR A 76 11.33 3.66 8.49
N ARG A 77 12.12 3.72 9.57
CA ARG A 77 11.69 3.31 10.92
C ARG A 77 11.75 4.45 11.92
N ILE A 78 10.65 4.64 12.66
CA ILE A 78 10.55 5.51 13.81
C ILE A 78 10.63 4.65 15.07
N LYS A 79 11.66 4.81 15.89
CA LYS A 79 11.73 4.15 17.20
C LYS A 79 10.67 4.73 18.15
N LEU A 80 9.98 3.85 18.86
CA LEU A 80 9.03 4.26 19.88
C LEU A 80 9.73 4.50 21.22
N PRO A 81 9.26 5.46 22.04
CA PRO A 81 9.89 5.80 23.32
C PRO A 81 9.64 4.74 24.41
N PHE A 82 8.74 3.79 24.14
CA PHE A 82 8.37 2.72 25.05
C PHE A 82 8.53 1.36 24.38
N GLY A 83 9.01 0.40 25.13
CA GLY A 83 9.20 -0.98 24.67
C GLY A 83 10.60 -1.25 24.10
N HIS A 84 11.08 -2.48 24.30
CA HIS A 84 12.40 -2.94 23.88
C HIS A 84 12.42 -3.14 22.36
N GLY A 85 12.89 -2.13 21.62
CA GLY A 85 13.05 -2.17 20.15
C GLY A 85 11.75 -1.99 19.35
N ALA A 86 10.66 -1.54 19.96
CA ALA A 86 9.42 -1.25 19.25
C ALA A 86 9.59 -0.07 18.28
N PHE A 87 9.04 -0.20 17.09
CA PHE A 87 9.11 0.83 16.04
C PHE A 87 7.81 0.91 15.21
N ARG A 88 7.69 1.99 14.46
CA ARG A 88 6.76 2.11 13.33
C ARG A 88 7.60 2.14 12.06
N GLU A 89 7.16 1.39 11.08
CA GLU A 89 7.86 1.24 9.81
C GLU A 89 6.96 1.68 8.67
N MET A 90 7.52 2.39 7.71
CA MET A 90 6.94 2.65 6.41
C MET A 90 7.72 1.86 5.37
N ASP A 91 7.02 1.16 4.49
CA ASP A 91 7.65 0.23 3.55
C ASP A 91 8.66 0.94 2.66
N PHE A 92 8.29 2.12 2.14
CA PHE A 92 9.16 2.88 1.24
C PHE A 92 8.98 4.38 1.45
N VAL A 93 10.10 5.09 1.49
CA VAL A 93 10.13 6.57 1.51
C VAL A 93 11.18 7.06 0.51
N LYS A 94 10.82 8.04 -0.31
CA LYS A 94 11.72 8.75 -1.20
C LYS A 94 11.28 10.21 -1.34
N ASN A 95 12.19 11.15 -1.23
CA ASN A 95 11.93 12.59 -1.41
C ASN A 95 10.69 13.11 -0.65
N ARG A 96 10.38 12.57 0.54
CA ARG A 96 9.24 12.92 1.39
C ARG A 96 7.88 12.41 0.88
N LEU A 97 7.86 11.49 -0.09
CA LEU A 97 6.69 10.70 -0.43
C LEU A 97 6.81 9.32 0.23
N GLY A 98 5.78 8.91 0.98
CA GLY A 98 5.69 7.60 1.62
C GLY A 98 4.83 6.64 0.80
N VAL A 99 5.22 5.36 0.74
CA VAL A 99 4.46 4.31 0.08
C VAL A 99 4.33 3.10 0.98
N GLU A 100 3.13 2.54 1.03
CA GLU A 100 2.82 1.25 1.63
C GLU A 100 2.27 0.29 0.57
N VAL A 101 2.70 -0.97 0.63
CA VAL A 101 2.18 -2.04 -0.22
C VAL A 101 1.54 -3.09 0.65
N GLN A 102 0.21 -3.21 0.58
CA GLN A 102 -0.55 -3.98 1.55
C GLN A 102 -1.36 -5.12 0.90
N PHE A 103 -0.85 -6.34 1.00
CA PHE A 103 -1.54 -7.57 0.64
C PHE A 103 -1.95 -8.39 1.89
N GLY A 104 -2.23 -7.73 2.98
CA GLY A 104 -2.53 -8.34 4.27
C GLY A 104 -3.91 -7.99 4.80
N LYS A 105 -4.08 -8.05 6.12
CA LYS A 105 -5.36 -7.83 6.79
C LYS A 105 -5.79 -6.37 6.75
N TYR A 106 -7.10 -6.17 6.65
CA TYR A 106 -7.76 -4.85 6.63
C TYR A 106 -7.29 -3.88 7.74
N ALA A 107 -7.11 -4.38 8.97
CA ALA A 107 -6.67 -3.53 10.08
C ALA A 107 -5.32 -2.82 9.82
N PHE A 108 -4.41 -3.44 9.07
CA PHE A 108 -3.14 -2.82 8.71
C PHE A 108 -3.33 -1.75 7.64
N MET A 109 -4.12 -2.01 6.60
CA MET A 109 -4.45 -1.05 5.55
C MET A 109 -5.14 0.19 6.14
N ALA A 110 -6.18 0.00 6.94
CA ALA A 110 -6.89 1.09 7.60
C ALA A 110 -5.96 1.90 8.52
N TYR A 111 -5.09 1.24 9.28
CA TYR A 111 -4.09 1.90 10.11
C TYR A 111 -3.09 2.72 9.29
N ASN A 112 -2.60 2.20 8.16
CA ASN A 112 -1.65 2.88 7.30
C ASN A 112 -2.19 4.26 6.89
N VAL A 113 -3.38 4.29 6.29
CA VAL A 113 -3.98 5.52 5.77
C VAL A 113 -4.50 6.44 6.88
N SER A 114 -5.13 5.86 7.92
CA SER A 114 -5.80 6.67 8.96
C SER A 114 -4.89 7.20 10.05
N ALA A 115 -3.74 6.57 10.27
CA ALA A 115 -2.85 6.93 11.38
C ALA A 115 -1.36 6.93 11.03
N LYS A 116 -0.83 5.87 10.42
CA LYS A 116 0.62 5.74 10.23
C LYS A 116 1.19 6.87 9.35
N MET A 117 0.56 7.15 8.22
CA MET A 117 1.01 8.23 7.33
C MET A 117 0.98 9.59 8.03
N THR A 118 -0.05 9.89 8.82
CA THR A 118 -0.12 11.11 9.64
C THR A 118 1.00 11.18 10.68
N ILE A 119 1.33 10.06 11.34
CA ILE A 119 2.45 9.99 12.30
C ILE A 119 3.78 10.32 11.62
N PHE A 120 4.03 9.77 10.42
CA PHE A 120 5.26 10.05 9.66
C PHE A 120 5.31 11.50 9.16
N HIS A 121 4.17 12.06 8.76
CA HIS A 121 4.06 13.49 8.40
C HIS A 121 4.38 14.40 9.60
N ASN A 122 3.78 14.16 10.76
CA ASN A 122 4.03 14.96 11.98
C ASN A 122 5.47 14.85 12.49
N ARG A 123 6.23 13.85 12.01
CA ARG A 123 7.67 13.71 12.24
C ARG A 123 8.53 14.32 11.13
N ASN A 124 7.93 15.04 10.19
CA ASN A 124 8.59 15.66 9.03
C ASN A 124 9.33 14.66 8.12
N ILE A 125 8.86 13.40 8.05
CA ILE A 125 9.45 12.35 7.22
C ILE A 125 8.81 12.34 5.83
N ILE A 126 7.47 12.52 5.75
CA ILE A 126 6.73 12.56 4.50
C ILE A 126 5.81 13.79 4.46
N ASP A 127 5.46 14.22 3.26
CA ASP A 127 4.45 15.27 3.00
C ASP A 127 3.13 14.67 2.46
N ALA A 128 3.22 13.50 1.85
CA ALA A 128 2.07 12.77 1.29
C ALA A 128 2.33 11.26 1.32
N GLY A 129 1.27 10.48 1.12
CA GLY A 129 1.34 9.02 1.10
C GLY A 129 0.64 8.38 -0.09
N ILE A 130 1.08 7.17 -0.43
CA ILE A 130 0.40 6.28 -1.37
C ILE A 130 0.23 4.92 -0.71
N GLU A 131 -0.99 4.39 -0.75
CA GLU A 131 -1.32 3.04 -0.31
C GLU A 131 -1.67 2.19 -1.52
N ILE A 132 -0.88 1.15 -1.80
CA ILE A 132 -1.07 0.21 -2.90
C ILE A 132 -1.72 -1.05 -2.33
N VAL A 133 -2.91 -1.37 -2.83
CA VAL A 133 -3.72 -2.52 -2.36
C VAL A 133 -4.29 -3.28 -3.56
N PRO A 134 -4.64 -4.57 -3.42
CA PRO A 134 -5.31 -5.27 -4.49
C PRO A 134 -6.74 -4.74 -4.67
N THR A 135 -7.31 -4.88 -5.87
CA THR A 135 -8.76 -4.83 -6.04
C THR A 135 -9.43 -6.02 -5.37
N LYS A 136 -10.74 -6.00 -5.21
CA LYS A 136 -11.47 -7.17 -4.69
C LYS A 136 -11.23 -8.41 -5.55
N SER A 137 -11.26 -8.26 -6.89
CA SER A 137 -11.01 -9.35 -7.84
C SER A 137 -9.68 -10.05 -7.59
N MET A 138 -8.61 -9.28 -7.41
CA MET A 138 -7.28 -9.82 -7.11
C MET A 138 -7.21 -10.41 -5.69
N ALA A 139 -7.80 -9.75 -4.70
CA ALA A 139 -7.79 -10.22 -3.31
C ALA A 139 -8.51 -11.56 -3.13
N ASP A 140 -9.61 -11.79 -3.87
CA ASP A 140 -10.35 -13.05 -3.88
C ASP A 140 -9.50 -14.22 -4.41
N GLN A 141 -8.41 -13.96 -5.14
CA GLN A 141 -7.44 -14.95 -5.62
C GLN A 141 -6.18 -15.04 -4.74
N MET A 142 -6.21 -14.51 -3.54
CA MET A 142 -5.11 -14.58 -2.55
C MET A 142 -5.53 -15.47 -1.36
N SER A 143 -5.66 -14.89 -0.17
CA SER A 143 -6.14 -15.59 1.03
C SER A 143 -7.41 -14.92 1.53
N SER A 144 -8.26 -15.66 2.21
CA SER A 144 -9.39 -15.07 2.91
C SER A 144 -8.90 -14.00 3.92
N GLY A 145 -9.58 -12.86 3.93
CA GLY A 145 -9.24 -11.74 4.81
C GLY A 145 -8.11 -10.82 4.31
N VAL A 146 -7.63 -11.00 3.08
CA VAL A 146 -6.85 -9.96 2.40
C VAL A 146 -7.73 -8.74 2.17
N SER A 147 -7.21 -7.59 2.57
CA SER A 147 -7.89 -6.30 2.35
C SER A 147 -7.83 -5.88 0.89
N TYR A 148 -8.78 -5.07 0.46
CA TYR A 148 -8.89 -4.64 -0.91
C TYR A 148 -9.38 -3.18 -1.03
N PHE A 149 -9.16 -2.59 -2.20
CA PHE A 149 -9.39 -1.19 -2.50
C PHE A 149 -10.80 -0.72 -2.16
N GLU A 150 -11.83 -1.47 -2.54
CA GLU A 150 -13.23 -1.08 -2.37
C GLU A 150 -13.62 -0.95 -0.89
N GLN A 151 -13.01 -1.74 0.01
CA GLN A 151 -13.23 -1.62 1.45
C GLN A 151 -12.71 -0.29 1.98
N ILE A 152 -11.44 0.02 1.74
CA ILE A 152 -10.84 1.25 2.29
C ILE A 152 -11.48 2.50 1.65
N LYS A 153 -11.79 2.44 0.35
CA LYS A 153 -12.50 3.53 -0.31
C LYS A 153 -13.83 3.81 0.37
N TRP A 154 -14.64 2.76 0.60
CA TRP A 154 -15.94 2.90 1.26
C TRP A 154 -15.81 3.54 2.65
N ASP A 155 -14.85 3.10 3.45
CA ASP A 155 -14.63 3.64 4.78
C ASP A 155 -14.19 5.11 4.74
N LEU A 156 -13.27 5.47 3.85
CA LEU A 156 -12.81 6.85 3.71
C LEU A 156 -13.93 7.79 3.24
N GLU A 157 -14.79 7.32 2.32
CA GLU A 157 -15.96 8.09 1.86
C GLU A 157 -16.99 8.29 2.98
N ASN A 158 -17.21 7.28 3.82
CA ASN A 158 -18.23 7.35 4.88
C ASN A 158 -17.75 8.03 6.17
N ARG A 159 -16.44 7.95 6.49
CA ARG A 159 -15.89 8.71 7.64
C ARG A 159 -15.59 10.17 7.32
N GLY A 160 -15.48 10.53 6.03
CA GLY A 160 -15.08 11.86 5.60
C GLY A 160 -13.60 12.17 5.82
N VAL A 161 -13.24 13.45 5.74
CA VAL A 161 -11.86 13.95 5.91
C VAL A 161 -11.70 14.54 7.30
N ALA A 162 -10.69 14.09 8.03
CA ALA A 162 -10.32 14.63 9.32
C ALA A 162 -9.23 15.73 9.18
N ASP A 163 -9.15 16.65 10.15
CA ASP A 163 -8.15 17.71 10.14
C ASP A 163 -6.71 17.18 10.20
N ILE A 164 -6.54 16.01 10.81
CA ILE A 164 -5.26 15.30 10.92
C ILE A 164 -4.86 14.54 9.64
N ASP A 165 -5.74 14.40 8.67
CA ASP A 165 -5.44 13.68 7.43
C ASP A 165 -4.41 14.44 6.58
N ILE A 166 -3.56 13.68 5.91
CA ILE A 166 -2.60 14.19 4.93
C ILE A 166 -3.04 13.84 3.50
N PRO A 167 -2.46 14.47 2.47
CA PRO A 167 -2.72 14.07 1.09
C PRO A 167 -2.31 12.61 0.84
N VAL A 168 -3.27 11.76 0.42
CA VAL A 168 -3.05 10.33 0.14
C VAL A 168 -3.73 9.93 -1.15
N ILE A 169 -3.09 9.05 -1.93
CA ILE A 169 -3.73 8.26 -2.99
C ILE A 169 -3.82 6.81 -2.51
N VAL A 170 -5.00 6.23 -2.60
CA VAL A 170 -5.17 4.78 -2.53
C VAL A 170 -5.28 4.24 -3.95
N MET A 171 -4.37 3.34 -4.33
CA MET A 171 -4.30 2.71 -5.65
C MET A 171 -4.78 1.26 -5.57
N GLY A 172 -5.88 0.94 -6.25
CA GLY A 172 -6.36 -0.43 -6.45
C GLY A 172 -5.66 -1.04 -7.65
N ILE A 173 -4.92 -2.12 -7.46
CA ILE A 173 -4.17 -2.80 -8.52
C ILE A 173 -4.74 -4.17 -8.85
N ASP A 174 -4.58 -4.60 -10.11
CA ASP A 174 -4.95 -5.92 -10.62
C ASP A 174 -3.99 -6.37 -11.73
N GLY A 175 -4.09 -7.64 -12.14
CA GLY A 175 -3.27 -8.22 -13.19
C GLY A 175 -3.74 -7.96 -14.61
#